data_d119780249a870cfc7ad773edc619bf3
#
_entry.id   d119780249a870cfc7ad773edc619bf3
#
_cell.length_a   1.000
_cell.length_b   1.000
_cell.length_c   1.000
_cell.angle_alpha   90.00
_cell.angle_beta   90.00
_cell.angle_gamma   90.00
#
_symmetry.space_group_name_H-M   'P 1'
#
loop_
_entity.id
_entity.type
_entity.pdbx_description
1 polymer ?
#
loop_
_entity_poly.entity_id
_entity_poly.type
_entity_poly.pdbx_seq_one_letter_code
_entity_poly.pdbx_strand_id
1 'polypeptide(L)'
;PMSLEQKIEFFKLLVKIGFKEIEVGFPAASETEYEFLRTLIEQNLIPQDVTIQVLTQAREHIIRKTFEAVKGAPKAIVHVYNSTSVAQREQVFKKSKEEILKIAVDGAALLKKLADETEGNFQFEYSPESFTGTEPEYALEVCNAVLDVWQPTADNKCIINLPVTVQHSMPHVYASQVEYMCENLKYRENVIVSLHPHNDRGCGVADSEMGLLAGADRIEGTLFGNGERTGNVDIVTLGMNMYSQGVDPKLDFSDMPHICEIYEECTGMKVGERSPYSGALVFAAFSGSHQDAIAKGMHWRDDKDPDHWNVPYLPIDPTDVGRNYDADVIRINSQSGKGGVGY
;
A
#
# COMPACT_ATOMS: atom_id res chain seq x y z
N PRO A 1 -9.39 0.00 17.82
CA PRO A 1 -10.08 0.31 16.55
C PRO A 1 -10.42 1.79 16.51
N MET A 2 -10.31 2.40 15.33
CA MET A 2 -10.69 3.80 15.13
C MET A 2 -12.22 3.97 15.24
N SER A 3 -12.66 5.10 15.80
CA SER A 3 -14.05 5.53 15.72
C SER A 3 -14.44 5.95 14.31
N LEU A 4 -15.72 6.16 14.06
CA LEU A 4 -16.21 6.69 12.78
C LEU A 4 -15.53 8.03 12.43
N GLU A 5 -15.47 8.94 13.39
CA GLU A 5 -14.86 10.26 13.23
C GLU A 5 -13.37 10.16 12.91
N GLN A 6 -12.64 9.28 13.59
CA GLN A 6 -11.21 9.03 13.33
C GLN A 6 -10.99 8.43 11.94
N LYS A 7 -11.86 7.51 11.49
CA LYS A 7 -11.79 6.96 10.12
C LYS A 7 -12.00 8.05 9.06
N ILE A 8 -12.94 8.96 9.27
CA ILE A 8 -13.19 10.09 8.36
C ILE A 8 -11.99 11.04 8.34
N GLU A 9 -11.43 11.37 9.49
CA GLU A 9 -10.24 12.22 9.59
C GLU A 9 -9.05 11.60 8.87
N PHE A 10 -8.83 10.32 9.07
CA PHE A 10 -7.76 9.56 8.41
C PHE A 10 -7.97 9.50 6.89
N PHE A 11 -9.19 9.29 6.42
CA PHE A 11 -9.52 9.34 4.99
C PHE A 11 -9.19 10.72 4.38
N LYS A 12 -9.54 11.80 5.06
CA LYS A 12 -9.21 13.16 4.62
C LYS A 12 -7.70 13.40 4.57
N LEU A 13 -6.94 12.84 5.50
CA LEU A 13 -5.48 12.88 5.48
C LEU A 13 -4.93 12.19 4.23
N LEU A 14 -5.41 10.98 3.90
CA LEU A 14 -4.98 10.23 2.72
C LEU A 14 -5.28 11.00 1.42
N VAL A 15 -6.44 11.61 1.33
CA VAL A 15 -6.82 12.49 0.21
C VAL A 15 -5.87 13.68 0.10
N LYS A 16 -5.54 14.33 1.22
CA LYS A 16 -4.62 15.48 1.27
C LYS A 16 -3.21 15.10 0.86
N ILE A 17 -2.72 13.92 1.25
CA ILE A 17 -1.41 13.41 0.80
C ILE A 17 -1.39 13.21 -0.73
N GLY A 18 -2.51 12.89 -1.34
CA GLY A 18 -2.63 12.74 -2.77
C GLY A 18 -2.98 11.34 -3.27
N PHE A 19 -3.37 10.43 -2.38
CA PHE A 19 -3.83 9.10 -2.79
C PHE A 19 -5.10 9.21 -3.64
N LYS A 20 -5.11 8.50 -4.77
CA LYS A 20 -6.21 8.50 -5.75
C LYS A 20 -7.06 7.24 -5.71
N GLU A 21 -6.55 6.19 -5.10
CA GLU A 21 -7.26 4.95 -4.81
C GLU A 21 -7.10 4.62 -3.33
N ILE A 22 -8.21 4.55 -2.60
CA ILE A 22 -8.19 4.36 -1.15
C ILE A 22 -9.14 3.23 -0.79
N GLU A 23 -8.62 2.14 -0.23
CA GLU A 23 -9.44 1.08 0.34
C GLU A 23 -10.04 1.56 1.68
N VAL A 24 -11.37 1.62 1.73
CA VAL A 24 -12.11 2.15 2.87
C VAL A 24 -12.65 1.05 3.79
N GLY A 25 -12.25 -0.17 3.53
CA GLY A 25 -12.48 -1.31 4.40
C GLY A 25 -13.37 -2.40 3.78
N PHE A 26 -13.92 -3.21 4.68
CA PHE A 26 -14.74 -4.37 4.38
C PHE A 26 -16.19 -4.13 4.87
N PRO A 27 -17.03 -3.46 4.07
CA PRO A 27 -18.34 -2.96 4.53
C PRO A 27 -19.31 -4.06 4.98
N ALA A 28 -19.13 -5.30 4.51
CA ALA A 28 -19.95 -6.42 4.97
C ALA A 28 -19.46 -7.04 6.29
N ALA A 29 -18.27 -6.65 6.80
CA ALA A 29 -17.69 -7.26 7.99
C ALA A 29 -18.29 -6.74 9.29
N SER A 30 -18.69 -5.47 9.35
CA SER A 30 -19.25 -4.86 10.55
C SER A 30 -20.12 -3.63 10.21
N GLU A 31 -20.95 -3.26 11.17
CA GLU A 31 -21.78 -2.07 11.08
C GLU A 31 -20.93 -0.79 10.96
N THR A 32 -19.85 -0.67 11.74
CA THR A 32 -18.96 0.49 11.69
C THR A 32 -18.32 0.66 10.32
N GLU A 33 -17.88 -0.43 9.69
CA GLU A 33 -17.33 -0.40 8.34
C GLU A 33 -18.38 0.03 7.30
N TYR A 34 -19.59 -0.48 7.46
CA TYR A 34 -20.73 -0.10 6.60
C TYR A 34 -21.09 1.38 6.77
N GLU A 35 -21.24 1.84 8.01
CA GLU A 35 -21.56 3.25 8.32
C GLU A 35 -20.50 4.22 7.82
N PHE A 36 -19.22 3.86 7.96
CA PHE A 36 -18.11 4.67 7.46
C PHE A 36 -18.23 4.90 5.95
N LEU A 37 -18.42 3.84 5.18
CA LEU A 37 -18.58 3.94 3.74
C LEU A 37 -19.83 4.75 3.37
N ARG A 38 -20.97 4.48 4.01
CA ARG A 38 -22.20 5.23 3.76
C ARG A 38 -22.04 6.71 4.08
N THR A 39 -21.36 7.05 5.16
CA THR A 39 -21.08 8.44 5.53
C THR A 39 -20.24 9.15 4.48
N LEU A 40 -19.18 8.51 3.96
CA LEU A 40 -18.36 9.08 2.89
C LEU A 40 -19.18 9.39 1.64
N ILE A 41 -20.10 8.51 1.27
CA ILE A 41 -20.97 8.66 0.09
C ILE A 41 -22.05 9.72 0.33
N GLU A 42 -22.82 9.57 1.39
CA GLU A 42 -24.02 10.40 1.67
C GLU A 42 -23.67 11.84 2.02
N GLN A 43 -22.53 12.07 2.65
CA GLN A 43 -22.04 13.42 2.95
C GLN A 43 -21.13 13.99 1.85
N ASN A 44 -21.01 13.29 0.73
CA ASN A 44 -20.22 13.72 -0.42
C ASN A 44 -18.75 14.07 -0.07
N LEU A 45 -18.11 13.21 0.72
CA LEU A 45 -16.74 13.41 1.19
C LEU A 45 -15.67 12.84 0.24
N ILE A 46 -16.08 12.13 -0.81
CA ILE A 46 -15.18 11.52 -1.78
C ILE A 46 -14.92 12.51 -2.92
N PRO A 47 -13.68 13.01 -3.10
CA PRO A 47 -13.36 13.87 -4.25
C PRO A 47 -13.59 13.15 -5.58
N GLN A 48 -13.87 13.91 -6.64
CA GLN A 48 -14.15 13.35 -7.98
C GLN A 48 -12.97 12.59 -8.58
N ASP A 49 -11.75 12.95 -8.20
CA ASP A 49 -10.51 12.33 -8.67
C ASP A 49 -10.02 11.18 -7.76
N VAL A 50 -10.82 10.79 -6.76
CA VAL A 50 -10.53 9.68 -5.84
C VAL A 50 -11.51 8.53 -6.09
N THR A 51 -10.96 7.34 -6.25
CA THR A 51 -11.71 6.09 -6.33
C THR A 51 -11.63 5.37 -4.99
N ILE A 52 -12.76 5.04 -4.40
CA ILE A 52 -12.78 4.18 -3.22
C ILE A 52 -12.68 2.71 -3.63
N GLN A 53 -12.05 1.92 -2.78
CA GLN A 53 -11.95 0.47 -2.92
C GLN A 53 -12.63 -0.20 -1.73
N VAL A 54 -13.37 -1.27 -1.99
CA VAL A 54 -14.06 -2.05 -0.95
C VAL A 54 -13.72 -3.51 -1.10
N LEU A 55 -13.43 -4.17 0.03
CA LEU A 55 -13.05 -5.57 0.09
C LEU A 55 -14.30 -6.45 0.27
N THR A 56 -14.34 -7.56 -0.43
CA THR A 56 -15.36 -8.62 -0.25
C THR A 56 -14.76 -10.01 -0.45
N GLN A 57 -15.21 -10.96 0.36
CA GLN A 57 -14.95 -12.37 0.09
C GLN A 57 -15.82 -12.86 -1.07
N ALA A 58 -15.36 -13.90 -1.77
CA ALA A 58 -16.11 -14.56 -2.84
C ALA A 58 -17.26 -15.43 -2.30
N ARG A 59 -18.19 -14.79 -1.58
CA ARG A 59 -19.41 -15.39 -1.02
C ARG A 59 -20.61 -14.54 -1.38
N GLU A 60 -21.65 -15.13 -1.89
CA GLU A 60 -22.81 -14.43 -2.45
C GLU A 60 -23.41 -13.37 -1.51
N HIS A 61 -23.72 -13.73 -0.27
CA HIS A 61 -24.34 -12.80 0.68
C HIS A 61 -23.43 -11.63 1.05
N ILE A 62 -22.10 -11.84 1.08
CA ILE A 62 -21.10 -10.80 1.37
C ILE A 62 -20.97 -9.86 0.16
N ILE A 63 -20.89 -10.40 -1.05
CA ILE A 63 -20.84 -9.61 -2.29
C ILE A 63 -22.09 -8.74 -2.43
N ARG A 64 -23.28 -9.29 -2.19
CA ARG A 64 -24.54 -8.52 -2.25
C ARG A 64 -24.56 -7.37 -1.24
N LYS A 65 -24.12 -7.62 -0.01
CA LYS A 65 -24.02 -6.59 1.02
C LYS A 65 -23.02 -5.49 0.65
N THR A 66 -21.94 -5.87 0.00
CA THR A 66 -20.91 -4.92 -0.50
C THR A 66 -21.50 -3.99 -1.57
N PHE A 67 -22.24 -4.51 -2.55
CA PHE A 67 -22.90 -3.69 -3.57
C PHE A 67 -23.97 -2.78 -2.98
N GLU A 68 -24.71 -3.24 -1.98
CA GLU A 68 -25.65 -2.38 -1.23
C GLU A 68 -24.90 -1.20 -0.57
N ALA A 69 -23.75 -1.47 0.02
CA ALA A 69 -22.95 -0.47 0.73
C ALA A 69 -22.33 0.60 -0.21
N VAL A 70 -21.92 0.24 -1.43
CA VAL A 70 -21.29 1.18 -2.39
C VAL A 70 -22.29 1.96 -3.23
N LYS A 71 -23.57 1.71 -3.09
CA LYS A 71 -24.60 2.37 -3.90
C LYS A 71 -24.52 3.89 -3.76
N GLY A 72 -24.42 4.58 -4.89
CA GLY A 72 -24.29 6.03 -4.95
C GLY A 72 -22.84 6.55 -4.90
N ALA A 73 -21.83 5.69 -4.79
CA ALA A 73 -20.43 6.10 -4.91
C ALA A 73 -20.15 6.58 -6.35
N PRO A 74 -19.36 7.67 -6.53
CA PRO A 74 -19.03 8.18 -7.87
C PRO A 74 -18.27 7.16 -8.72
N LYS A 75 -17.31 6.48 -8.10
CA LYS A 75 -16.50 5.42 -8.68
C LYS A 75 -16.01 4.50 -7.57
N ALA A 76 -16.08 3.20 -7.78
CA ALA A 76 -15.63 2.21 -6.81
C ALA A 76 -14.86 1.05 -7.46
N ILE A 77 -13.80 0.62 -6.81
CA ILE A 77 -13.15 -0.66 -7.06
C ILE A 77 -13.78 -1.67 -6.11
N VAL A 78 -14.36 -2.74 -6.65
CA VAL A 78 -14.84 -3.87 -5.85
C VAL A 78 -13.77 -4.96 -5.88
N HIS A 79 -13.14 -5.15 -4.74
CA HIS A 79 -12.02 -6.06 -4.56
C HIS A 79 -12.50 -7.37 -3.96
N VAL A 80 -12.57 -8.42 -4.78
CA VAL A 80 -12.96 -9.77 -4.35
C VAL A 80 -11.74 -10.65 -4.20
N TYR A 81 -11.73 -11.49 -3.15
CA TYR A 81 -10.66 -12.45 -2.91
C TYR A 81 -11.20 -13.80 -2.46
N ASN A 82 -10.41 -14.82 -2.72
CA ASN A 82 -10.50 -16.12 -2.07
C ASN A 82 -9.12 -16.75 -1.96
N SER A 83 -8.95 -17.60 -0.96
CA SER A 83 -7.66 -18.25 -0.69
C SER A 83 -7.37 -19.37 -1.68
N THR A 84 -6.15 -19.40 -2.20
CA THR A 84 -5.72 -20.35 -3.25
C THR A 84 -4.52 -21.22 -2.86
N SER A 85 -3.89 -20.96 -1.71
CA SER A 85 -2.66 -21.65 -1.30
C SER A 85 -2.86 -23.14 -1.03
N VAL A 86 -1.79 -23.89 -1.17
CA VAL A 86 -1.75 -25.33 -0.83
C VAL A 86 -2.26 -25.56 0.59
N ALA A 87 -1.70 -24.81 1.56
CA ALA A 87 -2.04 -24.98 2.96
C ALA A 87 -3.53 -24.74 3.24
N GLN A 88 -4.12 -23.71 2.63
CA GLN A 88 -5.53 -23.43 2.86
C GLN A 88 -6.46 -24.41 2.14
N ARG A 89 -6.10 -24.84 0.93
CA ARG A 89 -6.87 -25.86 0.22
C ARG A 89 -6.92 -27.18 1.00
N GLU A 90 -5.79 -27.63 1.53
CA GLU A 90 -5.64 -28.93 2.21
C GLU A 90 -6.10 -28.90 3.66
N GLN A 91 -5.73 -27.89 4.41
CA GLN A 91 -5.90 -27.85 5.86
C GLN A 91 -7.21 -27.20 6.30
N VAL A 92 -7.63 -26.12 5.59
CA VAL A 92 -8.75 -25.28 6.00
C VAL A 92 -10.02 -25.63 5.23
N PHE A 93 -9.98 -25.50 3.91
CA PHE A 93 -11.18 -25.71 3.08
C PHE A 93 -11.41 -27.17 2.74
N LYS A 94 -10.36 -27.97 2.67
CA LYS A 94 -10.40 -29.39 2.26
C LYS A 94 -11.10 -29.52 0.89
N LYS A 95 -10.66 -28.68 -0.05
CA LYS A 95 -11.22 -28.56 -1.41
C LYS A 95 -10.16 -28.77 -2.48
N SER A 96 -10.59 -29.30 -3.62
CA SER A 96 -9.71 -29.45 -4.78
C SER A 96 -9.42 -28.10 -5.43
N LYS A 97 -8.42 -28.08 -6.34
CA LYS A 97 -8.10 -26.92 -7.17
C LYS A 97 -9.30 -26.44 -7.98
N GLU A 98 -10.07 -27.39 -8.56
CA GLU A 98 -11.27 -27.10 -9.36
C GLU A 98 -12.37 -26.45 -8.52
N GLU A 99 -12.58 -26.91 -7.29
CA GLU A 99 -13.57 -26.33 -6.38
C GLU A 99 -13.18 -24.92 -5.95
N ILE A 100 -11.90 -24.66 -5.67
CA ILE A 100 -11.39 -23.32 -5.32
C ILE A 100 -11.48 -22.38 -6.53
N LEU A 101 -11.09 -22.82 -7.71
CA LEU A 101 -11.24 -22.05 -8.96
C LEU A 101 -12.70 -21.69 -9.21
N LYS A 102 -13.62 -22.63 -8.98
CA LYS A 102 -15.05 -22.36 -9.11
C LYS A 102 -15.54 -21.26 -8.17
N ILE A 103 -15.05 -21.20 -6.94
CA ILE A 103 -15.38 -20.11 -5.99
C ILE A 103 -14.96 -18.75 -6.56
N ALA A 104 -13.77 -18.66 -7.13
CA ALA A 104 -13.28 -17.43 -7.75
C ALA A 104 -14.12 -17.01 -8.95
N VAL A 105 -14.42 -17.94 -9.83
CA VAL A 105 -15.23 -17.71 -11.05
C VAL A 105 -16.67 -17.33 -10.71
N ASP A 106 -17.30 -18.02 -9.78
CA ASP A 106 -18.66 -17.71 -9.32
C ASP A 106 -18.73 -16.31 -8.68
N GLY A 107 -17.72 -15.97 -7.87
CA GLY A 107 -17.57 -14.63 -7.28
C GLY A 107 -17.41 -13.55 -8.35
N ALA A 108 -16.53 -13.76 -9.31
CA ALA A 108 -16.31 -12.84 -10.42
C ALA A 108 -17.58 -12.63 -11.26
N ALA A 109 -18.31 -13.70 -11.56
CA ALA A 109 -19.56 -13.63 -12.30
C ALA A 109 -20.64 -12.85 -11.55
N LEU A 110 -20.73 -13.03 -10.24
CA LEU A 110 -21.66 -12.29 -9.41
C LEU A 110 -21.31 -10.79 -9.34
N LEU A 111 -20.02 -10.44 -9.22
CA LEU A 111 -19.58 -9.04 -9.28
C LEU A 111 -20.05 -8.38 -10.58
N LYS A 112 -19.81 -9.03 -11.71
CA LYS A 112 -20.20 -8.52 -13.01
C LYS A 112 -21.72 -8.33 -13.11
N LYS A 113 -22.48 -9.32 -12.69
CA LYS A 113 -23.94 -9.26 -12.69
C LYS A 113 -24.46 -8.09 -11.84
N LEU A 114 -23.97 -7.95 -10.61
CA LEU A 114 -24.44 -6.91 -9.70
C LEU A 114 -23.99 -5.51 -10.13
N ALA A 115 -22.82 -5.39 -10.75
CA ALA A 115 -22.39 -4.13 -11.34
C ALA A 115 -23.29 -3.70 -12.51
N ASP A 116 -23.71 -4.63 -13.36
CA ASP A 116 -24.65 -4.36 -14.45
C ASP A 116 -26.05 -3.97 -13.95
N GLU A 117 -26.45 -4.48 -12.79
CA GLU A 117 -27.75 -4.20 -12.15
C GLU A 117 -27.74 -2.95 -11.25
N THR A 118 -26.57 -2.38 -10.95
CA THR A 118 -26.40 -1.27 -10.02
C THR A 118 -25.93 -0.03 -10.77
N GLU A 119 -26.59 1.10 -10.56
CA GLU A 119 -26.12 2.37 -11.10
C GLU A 119 -24.78 2.76 -10.45
N GLY A 120 -23.81 3.09 -11.27
CA GLY A 120 -22.46 3.50 -10.82
C GLY A 120 -21.36 3.12 -11.80
N ASN A 121 -20.16 3.52 -11.47
CA ASN A 121 -18.94 3.20 -12.22
C ASN A 121 -18.09 2.24 -11.39
N PHE A 122 -18.04 0.97 -11.78
CA PHE A 122 -17.36 -0.09 -11.06
C PHE A 122 -16.15 -0.61 -11.83
N GLN A 123 -15.04 -0.74 -11.12
CA GLN A 123 -13.85 -1.46 -11.56
C GLN A 123 -13.66 -2.68 -10.67
N PHE A 124 -13.17 -3.79 -11.22
CA PHE A 124 -13.00 -5.03 -10.46
C PHE A 124 -11.54 -5.31 -10.15
N GLU A 125 -11.32 -5.80 -8.95
CA GLU A 125 -10.04 -6.32 -8.49
C GLU A 125 -10.23 -7.73 -7.95
N TYR A 126 -9.33 -8.64 -8.33
CA TYR A 126 -9.25 -10.00 -7.79
C TYR A 126 -7.90 -10.27 -7.16
N SER A 127 -7.93 -10.88 -5.96
CA SER A 127 -6.74 -11.38 -5.28
C SER A 127 -6.83 -12.89 -5.07
N PRO A 128 -5.88 -13.68 -5.61
CA PRO A 128 -5.64 -15.04 -5.13
C PRO A 128 -4.91 -14.96 -3.78
N GLU A 129 -5.66 -14.92 -2.69
CA GLU A 129 -5.10 -14.77 -1.34
C GLU A 129 -4.06 -15.86 -1.05
N SER A 130 -2.98 -15.49 -0.37
CA SER A 130 -1.79 -16.33 -0.19
C SER A 130 -1.13 -16.75 -1.52
N PHE A 131 -1.02 -15.79 -2.44
CA PHE A 131 -0.38 -16.00 -3.74
C PHE A 131 1.02 -16.61 -3.61
N THR A 132 1.83 -16.15 -2.67
CA THR A 132 3.18 -16.67 -2.44
C THR A 132 3.24 -18.10 -1.90
N GLY A 133 2.13 -18.62 -1.38
CA GLY A 133 1.95 -20.02 -0.98
C GLY A 133 1.16 -20.86 -2.00
N THR A 134 0.91 -20.31 -3.19
CA THR A 134 0.17 -20.94 -4.29
C THR A 134 1.14 -21.31 -5.40
N GLU A 135 0.92 -22.44 -6.05
CA GLU A 135 1.69 -22.81 -7.24
C GLU A 135 1.48 -21.71 -8.32
N PRO A 136 2.56 -21.15 -8.91
CA PRO A 136 2.42 -20.05 -9.87
C PRO A 136 1.50 -20.37 -11.06
N GLU A 137 1.58 -21.60 -11.58
CA GLU A 137 0.76 -22.06 -12.70
C GLU A 137 -0.73 -22.12 -12.33
N TYR A 138 -1.03 -22.52 -11.10
CA TYR A 138 -2.40 -22.55 -10.59
C TYR A 138 -2.93 -21.15 -10.29
N ALA A 139 -2.12 -20.27 -9.71
CA ALA A 139 -2.48 -18.87 -9.54
C ALA A 139 -2.82 -18.20 -10.88
N LEU A 140 -2.01 -18.47 -11.91
CA LEU A 140 -2.26 -18.00 -13.28
C LEU A 140 -3.58 -18.56 -13.84
N GLU A 141 -3.83 -19.85 -13.66
CA GLU A 141 -5.07 -20.49 -14.12
C GLU A 141 -6.31 -19.84 -13.50
N VAL A 142 -6.29 -19.61 -12.18
CA VAL A 142 -7.40 -18.96 -11.46
C VAL A 142 -7.59 -17.51 -11.93
N CYS A 143 -6.52 -16.72 -12.00
CA CYS A 143 -6.59 -15.34 -12.45
C CYS A 143 -7.09 -15.23 -13.90
N ASN A 144 -6.63 -16.09 -14.80
CA ASN A 144 -7.10 -16.11 -16.18
C ASN A 144 -8.56 -16.52 -16.29
N ALA A 145 -9.04 -17.45 -15.46
CA ALA A 145 -10.45 -17.83 -15.42
C ALA A 145 -11.34 -16.67 -14.96
N VAL A 146 -10.91 -15.90 -13.97
CA VAL A 146 -11.59 -14.67 -13.52
C VAL A 146 -11.60 -13.62 -14.63
N LEU A 147 -10.47 -13.39 -15.28
CA LEU A 147 -10.36 -12.43 -16.39
C LEU A 147 -11.24 -12.84 -17.60
N ASP A 148 -11.38 -14.11 -17.88
CA ASP A 148 -12.29 -14.60 -18.94
C ASP A 148 -13.76 -14.29 -18.63
N VAL A 149 -14.15 -14.21 -17.36
CA VAL A 149 -15.49 -13.75 -16.95
C VAL A 149 -15.63 -12.24 -17.12
N TRP A 150 -14.65 -11.47 -16.69
CA TRP A 150 -14.73 -10.01 -16.69
C TRP A 150 -14.45 -9.37 -18.04
N GLN A 151 -13.60 -9.98 -18.86
CA GLN A 151 -13.21 -9.49 -20.18
C GLN A 151 -12.82 -8.00 -20.16
N PRO A 152 -11.73 -7.64 -19.47
CA PRO A 152 -11.31 -6.25 -19.34
C PRO A 152 -11.04 -5.60 -20.69
N THR A 153 -11.29 -4.31 -20.77
CA THR A 153 -11.07 -3.47 -21.95
C THR A 153 -10.13 -2.31 -21.62
N ALA A 154 -9.67 -1.61 -22.63
CA ALA A 154 -8.83 -0.41 -22.43
C ALA A 154 -9.54 0.68 -21.62
N ASP A 155 -10.86 0.80 -21.77
CA ASP A 155 -11.67 1.80 -21.06
C ASP A 155 -12.09 1.35 -19.66
N ASN A 156 -12.07 0.06 -19.39
CA ASN A 156 -12.39 -0.50 -18.07
C ASN A 156 -11.46 -1.68 -17.78
N LYS A 157 -10.26 -1.35 -17.28
CA LYS A 157 -9.25 -2.33 -16.91
C LYS A 157 -9.64 -3.04 -15.62
N CYS A 158 -9.26 -4.32 -15.52
CA CYS A 158 -9.33 -5.07 -14.28
C CYS A 158 -8.00 -5.05 -13.55
N ILE A 159 -8.06 -5.21 -12.23
CA ILE A 159 -6.88 -5.30 -11.38
C ILE A 159 -6.72 -6.77 -10.95
N ILE A 160 -5.54 -7.32 -11.17
CA ILE A 160 -5.09 -8.58 -10.56
C ILE A 160 -4.06 -8.23 -9.50
N ASN A 161 -4.39 -8.51 -8.27
CA ASN A 161 -3.56 -8.21 -7.11
C ASN A 161 -2.88 -9.49 -6.61
N LEU A 162 -1.57 -9.45 -6.43
CA LEU A 162 -0.74 -10.61 -6.08
C LEU A 162 -0.22 -10.45 -4.64
N PRO A 163 -0.99 -10.88 -3.62
CA PRO A 163 -0.64 -10.59 -2.25
C PRO A 163 0.49 -11.48 -1.73
N VAL A 164 1.47 -10.85 -1.10
CA VAL A 164 2.39 -11.53 -0.18
C VAL A 164 1.68 -11.59 1.17
N THR A 165 0.72 -12.47 1.29
CA THR A 165 -0.08 -12.63 2.51
C THR A 165 0.80 -12.99 3.69
N VAL A 166 1.79 -13.87 3.45
CA VAL A 166 2.90 -14.16 4.36
C VAL A 166 4.18 -14.20 3.55
N GLN A 167 5.23 -13.58 4.05
CA GLN A 167 6.55 -13.64 3.41
C GLN A 167 7.22 -15.00 3.67
N HIS A 168 7.26 -15.85 2.66
CA HIS A 168 7.88 -17.19 2.73
C HIS A 168 9.30 -17.22 2.18
N SER A 169 9.65 -16.29 1.31
CA SER A 169 10.89 -16.34 0.53
C SER A 169 11.57 -14.97 0.43
N MET A 170 12.68 -14.93 -0.25
CA MET A 170 13.43 -13.70 -0.50
C MET A 170 12.76 -12.86 -1.60
N PRO A 171 12.96 -11.52 -1.59
CA PRO A 171 12.27 -10.62 -2.53
C PRO A 171 12.46 -10.96 -4.02
N HIS A 172 13.62 -11.45 -4.42
CA HIS A 172 13.86 -11.83 -5.82
C HIS A 172 13.00 -13.04 -6.26
N VAL A 173 12.67 -13.94 -5.35
CA VAL A 173 11.76 -15.07 -5.64
C VAL A 173 10.36 -14.55 -5.92
N TYR A 174 9.86 -13.63 -5.08
CA TYR A 174 8.58 -12.97 -5.32
C TYR A 174 8.58 -12.19 -6.63
N ALA A 175 9.64 -11.44 -6.91
CA ALA A 175 9.78 -10.74 -8.18
C ALA A 175 9.71 -11.68 -9.40
N SER A 176 10.32 -12.85 -9.33
CA SER A 176 10.22 -13.86 -10.39
C SER A 176 8.79 -14.40 -10.56
N GLN A 177 8.05 -14.56 -9.47
CA GLN A 177 6.63 -14.94 -9.53
C GLN A 177 5.77 -13.84 -10.18
N VAL A 178 6.05 -12.57 -9.85
CA VAL A 178 5.38 -11.41 -10.46
C VAL A 178 5.69 -11.35 -11.96
N GLU A 179 6.95 -11.50 -12.35
CA GLU A 179 7.37 -11.52 -13.75
C GLU A 179 6.63 -12.61 -14.54
N TYR A 180 6.60 -13.84 -13.99
CA TYR A 180 5.85 -14.94 -14.57
C TYR A 180 4.37 -14.60 -14.81
N MET A 181 3.71 -13.98 -13.83
CA MET A 181 2.32 -13.55 -13.97
C MET A 181 2.18 -12.46 -15.04
N CYS A 182 3.04 -11.45 -15.03
CA CYS A 182 3.01 -10.37 -16.02
C CYS A 182 3.18 -10.86 -17.46
N GLU A 183 4.02 -11.89 -17.67
CA GLU A 183 4.28 -12.45 -18.99
C GLU A 183 3.15 -13.37 -19.50
N ASN A 184 2.38 -13.97 -18.60
CA ASN A 184 1.44 -15.04 -18.96
C ASN A 184 -0.05 -14.72 -18.73
N LEU A 185 -0.37 -13.62 -18.02
CA LEU A 185 -1.77 -13.19 -17.84
C LEU A 185 -2.43 -12.88 -19.19
N LYS A 186 -3.62 -13.42 -19.38
CA LYS A 186 -4.50 -13.03 -20.50
C LYS A 186 -4.88 -11.55 -20.37
N TYR A 187 -5.18 -10.92 -21.48
CA TYR A 187 -5.60 -9.50 -21.52
C TYR A 187 -4.60 -8.54 -20.88
N ARG A 188 -3.30 -8.84 -20.89
CA ARG A 188 -2.27 -8.14 -20.11
C ARG A 188 -2.32 -6.61 -20.26
N GLU A 189 -2.59 -6.11 -21.48
CA GLU A 189 -2.69 -4.66 -21.75
C GLU A 189 -3.87 -3.99 -21.05
N ASN A 190 -4.90 -4.76 -20.72
CA ASN A 190 -6.12 -4.32 -20.04
C ASN A 190 -6.16 -4.76 -18.56
N VAL A 191 -5.05 -5.27 -18.05
CA VAL A 191 -4.90 -5.70 -16.66
C VAL A 191 -3.87 -4.82 -15.95
N ILE A 192 -4.25 -4.30 -14.80
CA ILE A 192 -3.35 -3.64 -13.88
C ILE A 192 -2.85 -4.71 -12.90
N VAL A 193 -1.55 -4.99 -12.91
CA VAL A 193 -0.95 -5.91 -11.95
C VAL A 193 -0.58 -5.14 -10.70
N SER A 194 -1.22 -5.48 -9.60
CA SER A 194 -1.07 -4.87 -8.30
C SER A 194 -0.37 -5.83 -7.33
N LEU A 195 0.39 -5.29 -6.41
CA LEU A 195 1.07 -6.04 -5.36
C LEU A 195 0.60 -5.58 -3.98
N HIS A 196 0.51 -6.54 -3.04
CA HIS A 196 0.05 -6.28 -1.68
C HIS A 196 0.96 -7.00 -0.67
N PRO A 197 2.18 -6.50 -0.43
CA PRO A 197 3.11 -7.15 0.48
C PRO A 197 2.79 -6.90 1.95
N HIS A 198 2.81 -7.96 2.75
CA HIS A 198 3.05 -7.90 4.19
C HIS A 198 4.55 -7.87 4.50
N ASN A 199 4.91 -7.71 5.75
CA ASN A 199 6.27 -7.39 6.18
C ASN A 199 6.85 -8.41 7.18
N ASP A 200 6.44 -9.69 7.10
CA ASP A 200 6.81 -10.72 8.09
C ASP A 200 8.32 -10.94 8.22
N ARG A 201 9.08 -10.71 7.15
CA ARG A 201 10.53 -10.84 7.10
C ARG A 201 11.25 -9.49 7.04
N GLY A 202 10.53 -8.37 7.23
CA GLY A 202 11.09 -7.03 7.07
C GLY A 202 11.38 -6.65 5.61
N CYS A 203 10.78 -7.32 4.63
CA CYS A 203 11.08 -7.16 3.21
C CYS A 203 9.93 -6.56 2.39
N GLY A 204 8.90 -6.00 3.01
CA GLY A 204 7.74 -5.47 2.29
C GLY A 204 8.10 -4.40 1.25
N VAL A 205 9.01 -3.49 1.59
CA VAL A 205 9.51 -2.47 0.65
C VAL A 205 10.31 -3.12 -0.48
N ALA A 206 11.20 -4.05 -0.16
CA ALA A 206 12.02 -4.74 -1.18
C ALA A 206 11.16 -5.59 -2.12
N ASP A 207 10.15 -6.31 -1.60
CA ASP A 207 9.18 -7.05 -2.41
C ASP A 207 8.46 -6.12 -3.40
N SER A 208 8.06 -4.94 -2.93
CA SER A 208 7.37 -3.94 -3.76
C SER A 208 8.28 -3.36 -4.84
N GLU A 209 9.48 -2.92 -4.48
CA GLU A 209 10.43 -2.34 -5.43
C GLU A 209 10.84 -3.36 -6.50
N MET A 210 11.18 -4.57 -6.11
CA MET A 210 11.57 -5.63 -7.05
C MET A 210 10.38 -6.10 -7.88
N GLY A 211 9.19 -6.17 -7.32
CA GLY A 211 7.98 -6.50 -8.06
C GLY A 211 7.60 -5.46 -9.12
N LEU A 212 7.80 -4.18 -8.84
CA LEU A 212 7.64 -3.11 -9.83
C LEU A 212 8.65 -3.26 -10.98
N LEU A 213 9.90 -3.57 -10.67
CA LEU A 213 10.92 -3.85 -11.70
C LEU A 213 10.58 -5.10 -12.52
N ALA A 214 9.87 -6.06 -11.95
CA ALA A 214 9.42 -7.28 -12.62
C ALA A 214 8.19 -7.09 -13.52
N GLY A 215 7.60 -5.90 -13.53
CA GLY A 215 6.49 -5.56 -14.44
C GLY A 215 5.15 -5.22 -13.78
N ALA A 216 5.06 -5.16 -12.46
CA ALA A 216 3.87 -4.71 -11.76
C ALA A 216 3.61 -3.21 -12.01
N ASP A 217 2.34 -2.83 -11.95
CA ASP A 217 1.87 -1.48 -12.27
C ASP A 217 1.47 -0.67 -11.03
N ARG A 218 1.17 -1.34 -9.90
CA ARG A 218 0.50 -0.75 -8.75
C ARG A 218 0.91 -1.45 -7.46
N ILE A 219 0.97 -0.70 -6.36
CA ILE A 219 1.22 -1.24 -5.02
C ILE A 219 0.10 -0.84 -4.08
N GLU A 220 -0.37 -1.78 -3.28
CA GLU A 220 -1.21 -1.54 -2.11
C GLU A 220 -0.36 -1.63 -0.84
N GLY A 221 -0.51 -0.66 0.02
CA GLY A 221 0.18 -0.62 1.30
C GLY A 221 -0.51 0.31 2.28
N THR A 222 0.13 0.61 3.38
CA THR A 222 -0.43 1.44 4.45
C THR A 222 0.57 2.49 4.91
N LEU A 223 0.07 3.57 5.50
CA LEU A 223 0.95 4.54 6.15
C LEU A 223 1.68 3.86 7.32
N PHE A 224 2.99 4.02 7.33
CA PHE A 224 3.90 3.48 8.35
C PHE A 224 3.83 1.96 8.50
N GLY A 225 3.30 1.26 7.49
CA GLY A 225 3.22 -0.20 7.47
C GLY A 225 2.19 -0.79 8.43
N ASN A 226 1.19 -0.02 8.86
CA ASN A 226 0.13 -0.55 9.73
C ASN A 226 -0.58 -1.74 9.08
N GLY A 227 -0.91 -2.76 9.85
CA GLY A 227 -1.58 -3.95 9.35
C GLY A 227 -1.43 -5.15 10.30
N GLU A 228 -1.89 -6.30 9.83
CA GLU A 228 -1.82 -7.54 10.61
C GLU A 228 -0.38 -8.02 10.84
N ARG A 229 -0.15 -8.67 11.97
CA ARG A 229 1.15 -9.23 12.39
C ARG A 229 2.24 -8.16 12.41
N THR A 230 3.17 -8.18 11.45
CA THR A 230 4.26 -7.19 11.29
C THR A 230 3.87 -6.01 10.42
N GLY A 231 2.63 -5.99 9.92
CA GLY A 231 2.10 -4.95 9.07
C GLY A 231 2.25 -5.22 7.57
N ASN A 232 1.88 -4.22 6.79
CA ASN A 232 1.99 -4.17 5.33
C ASN A 232 3.25 -3.42 4.90
N VAL A 233 3.49 -3.33 3.60
CA VAL A 233 4.51 -2.42 3.09
C VAL A 233 4.22 -0.98 3.54
N ASP A 234 5.23 -0.31 4.06
CA ASP A 234 5.15 1.10 4.41
C ASP A 234 5.18 1.96 3.15
N ILE A 235 4.05 2.56 2.80
CA ILE A 235 3.91 3.42 1.62
C ILE A 235 4.74 4.69 1.75
N VAL A 236 4.96 5.21 2.96
CA VAL A 236 5.85 6.36 3.17
C VAL A 236 7.27 6.01 2.72
N THR A 237 7.81 4.90 3.20
CA THR A 237 9.15 4.45 2.82
C THR A 237 9.24 4.17 1.32
N LEU A 238 8.28 3.43 0.76
CA LEU A 238 8.27 3.12 -0.67
C LEU A 238 8.19 4.39 -1.53
N GLY A 239 7.27 5.31 -1.21
CA GLY A 239 7.08 6.56 -1.94
C GLY A 239 8.32 7.46 -1.88
N MET A 240 8.94 7.61 -0.71
CA MET A 240 10.15 8.41 -0.56
C MET A 240 11.38 7.76 -1.20
N ASN A 241 11.46 6.43 -1.20
CA ASN A 241 12.50 5.71 -1.96
C ASN A 241 12.40 6.02 -3.45
N MET A 242 11.19 6.00 -4.02
CA MET A 242 10.95 6.37 -5.42
C MET A 242 11.34 7.83 -5.68
N TYR A 243 10.88 8.73 -4.84
CA TYR A 243 11.19 10.17 -4.93
C TYR A 243 12.70 10.42 -4.92
N SER A 244 13.45 9.79 -4.01
CA SER A 244 14.91 9.92 -3.91
C SER A 244 15.66 9.42 -5.16
N GLN A 245 15.03 8.60 -5.98
CA GLN A 245 15.56 8.09 -7.24
C GLN A 245 15.00 8.84 -8.47
N GLY A 246 14.32 9.96 -8.26
CA GLY A 246 13.80 10.78 -9.34
C GLY A 246 12.46 10.30 -9.92
N VAL A 247 11.78 9.40 -9.25
CA VAL A 247 10.44 8.93 -9.62
C VAL A 247 9.41 9.57 -8.69
N ASP A 248 8.63 10.51 -9.22
CA ASP A 248 7.61 11.22 -8.45
C ASP A 248 6.40 10.30 -8.19
N PRO A 249 6.14 9.90 -6.92
CA PRO A 249 5.00 9.06 -6.57
C PRO A 249 3.68 9.81 -6.56
N LYS A 250 3.68 11.13 -6.81
CA LYS A 250 2.51 12.02 -6.71
C LYS A 250 1.88 12.06 -5.32
N LEU A 251 2.70 11.88 -4.28
CA LEU A 251 2.30 11.92 -2.89
C LEU A 251 3.05 13.06 -2.17
N ASP A 252 2.33 13.82 -1.37
CA ASP A 252 2.89 14.94 -0.61
C ASP A 252 3.17 14.53 0.83
N PHE A 253 4.43 14.21 1.11
CA PHE A 253 4.96 13.94 2.45
C PHE A 253 5.74 15.13 3.05
N SER A 254 5.57 16.33 2.48
CA SER A 254 6.33 17.52 2.90
C SER A 254 6.00 18.02 4.30
N ASP A 255 4.92 17.54 4.91
CA ASP A 255 4.57 17.80 6.32
C ASP A 255 4.48 16.48 7.10
N MET A 256 5.56 15.73 7.10
CA MET A 256 5.63 14.44 7.80
C MET A 256 5.31 14.53 9.30
N PRO A 257 5.75 15.56 10.05
CA PRO A 257 5.39 15.68 11.46
C PRO A 257 3.87 15.68 11.68
N HIS A 258 3.11 16.42 10.87
CA HIS A 258 1.65 16.47 10.98
C HIS A 258 1.01 15.14 10.57
N ILE A 259 1.53 14.47 9.52
CA ILE A 259 1.05 13.15 9.10
C ILE A 259 1.24 12.13 10.24
N CYS A 260 2.41 12.13 10.90
CA CYS A 260 2.65 11.28 12.06
C CYS A 260 1.69 11.58 13.22
N GLU A 261 1.44 12.84 13.52
CA GLU A 261 0.52 13.27 14.58
C GLU A 261 -0.89 12.72 14.35
N ILE A 262 -1.47 12.97 13.17
CA ILE A 262 -2.83 12.45 12.82
C ILE A 262 -2.87 10.94 12.85
N TYR A 263 -1.84 10.26 12.29
CA TYR A 263 -1.76 8.80 12.34
C TYR A 263 -1.78 8.29 13.79
N GLU A 264 -0.96 8.86 14.67
CA GLU A 264 -0.88 8.45 16.07
C GLU A 264 -2.16 8.73 16.84
N GLU A 265 -2.81 9.86 16.59
CA GLU A 265 -4.10 10.21 17.22
C GLU A 265 -5.23 9.28 16.77
N CYS A 266 -5.33 9.01 15.46
CA CYS A 266 -6.40 8.17 14.92
C CYS A 266 -6.23 6.68 15.26
N THR A 267 -5.01 6.18 15.22
CA THR A 267 -4.73 4.73 15.38
C THR A 267 -4.40 4.34 16.80
N GLY A 268 -3.93 5.27 17.62
CA GLY A 268 -3.34 5.00 18.94
C GLY A 268 -1.98 4.29 18.88
N MET A 269 -1.37 4.19 17.70
CA MET A 269 -0.07 3.55 17.49
C MET A 269 1.00 4.60 17.25
N LYS A 270 2.21 4.34 17.72
CA LYS A 270 3.34 5.25 17.54
C LYS A 270 4.13 4.93 16.29
N VAL A 271 4.56 5.97 15.58
CA VAL A 271 5.56 5.85 14.53
C VAL A 271 6.91 5.52 15.17
N GLY A 272 7.58 4.49 14.69
CA GLY A 272 8.87 4.07 15.24
C GLY A 272 9.92 5.17 15.09
N GLU A 273 10.70 5.43 16.14
CA GLU A 273 11.74 6.48 16.16
C GLU A 273 12.78 6.34 15.04
N ARG A 274 12.97 5.13 14.52
CA ARG A 274 13.91 4.79 13.44
C ARG A 274 13.22 4.39 12.13
N SER A 275 11.92 4.64 12.01
CA SER A 275 11.21 4.41 10.74
C SER A 275 11.80 5.32 9.66
N PRO A 276 12.16 4.78 8.49
CA PRO A 276 12.76 5.59 7.42
C PRO A 276 11.91 6.83 7.10
N TYR A 277 12.58 7.96 6.93
CA TYR A 277 12.02 9.28 6.62
C TYR A 277 11.13 9.92 7.69
N SER A 278 10.42 9.14 8.49
CA SER A 278 9.38 9.63 9.41
C SER A 278 9.78 9.60 10.88
N GLY A 279 10.68 8.71 11.26
CA GLY A 279 11.08 8.53 12.65
C GLY A 279 11.82 9.74 13.23
N ALA A 280 11.68 9.97 14.53
CA ALA A 280 12.26 11.12 15.21
C ALA A 280 13.81 11.14 15.17
N LEU A 281 14.46 10.00 14.96
CA LEU A 281 15.92 9.87 15.00
C LEU A 281 16.57 9.70 13.62
N VAL A 282 15.80 9.71 12.53
CA VAL A 282 16.33 9.31 11.20
C VAL A 282 17.31 10.35 10.60
N PHE A 283 17.27 11.59 11.06
CA PHE A 283 18.22 12.64 10.65
C PHE A 283 19.20 12.99 11.76
N ALA A 284 19.27 12.21 12.83
CA ALA A 284 20.16 12.44 13.95
C ALA A 284 21.53 11.77 13.73
N ALA A 285 22.60 12.51 13.97
CA ALA A 285 23.96 11.98 14.05
C ALA A 285 24.50 12.18 15.46
N PHE A 286 25.05 11.13 16.06
CA PHE A 286 25.55 11.18 17.45
C PHE A 286 27.08 11.32 17.54
N SER A 287 27.82 10.90 16.52
CA SER A 287 29.25 11.02 16.42
C SER A 287 29.66 12.46 16.07
N GLY A 288 30.59 13.05 16.77
CA GLY A 288 31.08 14.41 16.48
C GLY A 288 31.70 14.53 15.08
N SER A 289 32.33 13.47 14.56
CA SER A 289 32.87 13.46 13.21
C SER A 289 31.78 13.45 12.13
N HIS A 290 30.65 12.76 12.39
CA HIS A 290 29.51 12.78 11.49
C HIS A 290 28.83 14.14 11.48
N GLN A 291 28.62 14.74 12.64
CA GLN A 291 28.03 16.09 12.79
C GLN A 291 28.86 17.13 12.03
N ASP A 292 30.22 17.12 12.21
CA ASP A 292 31.13 18.00 11.49
C ASP A 292 31.06 17.78 9.95
N ALA A 293 31.01 16.54 9.52
CA ALA A 293 30.89 16.21 8.09
C ALA A 293 29.56 16.69 7.50
N ILE A 294 28.45 16.53 8.23
CA ILE A 294 27.12 17.03 7.78
C ILE A 294 27.15 18.55 7.67
N ALA A 295 27.64 19.26 8.71
CA ALA A 295 27.73 20.70 8.69
C ALA A 295 28.57 21.24 7.52
N LYS A 296 29.72 20.63 7.26
CA LYS A 296 30.57 20.97 6.11
C LYS A 296 29.91 20.66 4.79
N GLY A 297 29.21 19.52 4.71
CA GLY A 297 28.48 19.10 3.51
C GLY A 297 27.32 20.05 3.18
N MET A 298 26.55 20.45 4.19
CA MET A 298 25.48 21.45 4.03
C MET A 298 26.03 22.77 3.50
N HIS A 299 27.09 23.28 4.13
CA HIS A 299 27.72 24.53 3.72
C HIS A 299 28.30 24.46 2.29
N TRP A 300 28.96 23.32 1.95
CA TRP A 300 29.49 23.12 0.61
C TRP A 300 28.37 23.08 -0.43
N ARG A 301 27.26 22.37 -0.14
CA ARG A 301 26.10 22.30 -1.01
C ARG A 301 25.54 23.68 -1.28
N ASP A 302 25.29 24.48 -0.25
CA ASP A 302 24.71 25.83 -0.38
C ASP A 302 25.57 26.76 -1.23
N ASP A 303 26.90 26.60 -1.18
CA ASP A 303 27.86 27.42 -1.95
C ASP A 303 28.12 26.91 -3.36
N LYS A 304 28.16 25.61 -3.58
CA LYS A 304 28.65 24.99 -4.82
C LYS A 304 27.62 24.24 -5.65
N ASP A 305 26.62 23.61 -5.02
CA ASP A 305 25.70 22.72 -5.70
C ASP A 305 24.31 22.68 -5.02
N PRO A 306 23.60 23.84 -4.99
CA PRO A 306 22.35 23.94 -4.26
C PRO A 306 21.21 23.08 -4.83
N ASP A 307 21.33 22.69 -6.09
CA ASP A 307 20.29 21.93 -6.82
C ASP A 307 20.34 20.42 -6.60
N HIS A 308 21.45 19.90 -6.05
CA HIS A 308 21.61 18.47 -5.82
C HIS A 308 21.86 18.16 -4.34
N TRP A 309 21.26 17.04 -3.90
CA TRP A 309 21.48 16.54 -2.57
C TRP A 309 22.65 15.54 -2.55
N ASN A 310 23.74 15.90 -1.90
CA ASN A 310 24.90 15.02 -1.70
C ASN A 310 25.59 15.34 -0.37
N VAL A 311 24.79 15.47 0.69
CA VAL A 311 25.31 15.74 2.03
C VAL A 311 25.72 14.43 2.70
N PRO A 312 26.93 14.31 3.26
CA PRO A 312 27.36 13.12 3.97
C PRO A 312 26.36 12.69 5.06
N TYR A 313 26.13 11.38 5.20
CA TYR A 313 25.27 10.74 6.22
C TYR A 313 23.78 11.07 6.16
N LEU A 314 23.33 11.93 5.28
CA LEU A 314 21.90 12.23 5.11
C LEU A 314 21.44 11.79 3.71
N PRO A 315 20.53 10.79 3.62
CA PRO A 315 20.13 10.22 2.32
C PRO A 315 19.26 11.15 1.48
N ILE A 316 18.53 12.07 2.12
CA ILE A 316 17.70 13.10 1.48
C ILE A 316 17.82 14.42 2.23
N ASP A 317 17.38 15.49 1.61
CA ASP A 317 17.15 16.76 2.26
C ASP A 317 16.03 16.61 3.31
N PRO A 318 16.28 16.82 4.60
CA PRO A 318 15.23 16.74 5.62
C PRO A 318 14.04 17.67 5.36
N THR A 319 14.25 18.78 4.65
CA THR A 319 13.18 19.73 4.30
C THR A 319 12.15 19.12 3.34
N ASP A 320 12.51 18.09 2.57
CA ASP A 320 11.58 17.38 1.70
C ASP A 320 10.44 16.69 2.47
N VAL A 321 10.67 16.40 3.74
CA VAL A 321 9.66 15.84 4.66
C VAL A 321 9.27 16.82 5.77
N GLY A 322 9.50 18.12 5.58
CA GLY A 322 9.11 19.18 6.51
C GLY A 322 9.94 19.19 7.81
N ARG A 323 11.16 18.69 7.75
CA ARG A 323 12.08 18.66 8.89
C ARG A 323 13.34 19.42 8.57
N ASN A 324 14.07 19.80 9.59
CA ASN A 324 15.38 20.42 9.46
C ASN A 324 16.44 19.52 10.10
N TYR A 325 17.65 19.58 9.58
CA TYR A 325 18.81 19.09 10.33
C TYR A 325 19.17 20.17 11.34
N ASP A 326 18.59 20.10 12.53
CA ASP A 326 18.79 21.08 13.58
C ASP A 326 19.75 20.60 14.65
N ALA A 327 20.46 21.57 15.23
CA ALA A 327 21.28 21.38 16.45
C ALA A 327 20.46 20.79 17.60
N ASP A 328 19.16 20.95 17.63
CA ASP A 328 18.25 20.37 18.64
C ASP A 328 18.22 18.84 18.63
N VAL A 329 18.64 18.23 17.53
CA VAL A 329 18.83 16.77 17.45
C VAL A 329 20.24 16.36 17.88
N ILE A 330 21.13 17.32 18.16
CA ILE A 330 22.48 17.06 18.70
C ILE A 330 22.34 16.60 20.15
N ARG A 331 22.24 15.30 20.33
CA ARG A 331 22.28 14.68 21.66
C ARG A 331 23.73 14.41 22.03
N ILE A 332 24.27 15.19 22.97
CA ILE A 332 25.57 14.91 23.55
C ILE A 332 25.49 13.60 24.33
N ASN A 333 26.30 12.63 23.97
CA ASN A 333 26.38 11.34 24.64
C ASN A 333 27.86 10.88 24.77
N SER A 334 28.09 9.68 25.25
CA SER A 334 29.44 9.13 25.46
C SER A 334 30.28 9.00 24.17
N GLN A 335 29.68 9.14 23.00
CA GLN A 335 30.37 9.11 21.70
C GLN A 335 30.65 10.53 21.16
N SER A 336 30.13 11.55 21.80
CA SER A 336 30.34 12.95 21.41
C SER A 336 31.75 13.38 21.71
N GLY A 337 32.51 13.74 20.68
CA GLY A 337 33.86 14.32 20.81
C GLY A 337 33.84 15.84 20.91
N LYS A 338 35.04 16.47 20.89
CA LYS A 338 35.19 17.93 20.97
C LYS A 338 34.37 18.69 19.90
N GLY A 339 34.21 18.13 18.69
CA GLY A 339 33.44 18.75 17.64
C GLY A 339 31.92 18.74 17.91
N GLY A 340 31.39 17.73 18.61
CA GLY A 340 29.97 17.66 18.97
C GLY A 340 29.60 18.47 20.22
N VAL A 341 30.59 18.84 21.04
CA VAL A 341 30.38 19.64 22.25
C VAL A 341 30.57 21.15 21.99
N GLY A 342 31.27 21.48 20.91
CA GLY A 342 31.54 22.86 20.49
C GLY A 342 30.54 23.48 19.52
N TYR A 343 29.42 22.79 19.26
CA TYR A 343 28.35 23.25 18.37
C TYR A 343 27.24 23.94 19.15
#